data_6e7aa3e766ad1cc2b50340909b5dbf7b
#
_entry.id   6e7aa3e766ad1cc2b50340909b5dbf7b
#
_cell.length_a   1.000
_cell.length_b   1.000
_cell.length_c   1.000
_cell.angle_alpha   90.00
_cell.angle_beta   90.00
_cell.angle_gamma   90.00
#
_symmetry.space_group_name_H-M   'P 1'
#
loop_
_entity.id
_entity.type
_entity.pdbx_description
1 polymer ?
#
loop_
_entity_poly.entity_id
_entity_poly.type
_entity_poly.pdbx_seq_one_letter_code
_entity_poly.pdbx_strand_id
1 'polypeptide(L)'
;TLRSSSAASDVYKRQLAAYLKNIVDEGFIAIIKSSVPSNSTVAPFGGTEPLFTPNPMAIGFPTNNLPVIIDISASITTNNMIAEKIANEQKFDFNCLLTSEGVPSNDPLEVRDKSGTVLPVGGMEYGHKGYGLALGIEALSQGLSGFGRVDNPKSMNLSTFIQIIDPEFFSGLDEFKKQMSHTVSKAKKNKPIPGKTIYIPGERALMKRQKALKNGIDLSQVTKSLLKEISVRFD
;
A
#
# COMPACT_ATOMS: atom_id res chain seq x y z
N THR A 1 2.30 2.42 26.96
CA THR A 1 1.42 3.14 26.01
C THR A 1 2.10 3.57 24.72
N LEU A 2 3.38 3.26 24.52
CA LEU A 2 4.14 3.65 23.32
C LEU A 2 4.35 2.48 22.33
N ARG A 3 3.75 1.33 22.59
CA ARG A 3 3.92 0.14 21.73
C ARG A 3 2.96 0.08 20.53
N SER A 4 1.98 0.95 20.46
CA SER A 4 1.09 1.09 19.30
C SER A 4 1.73 1.90 18.16
N SER A 5 2.81 2.64 18.41
CA SER A 5 3.39 3.55 17.41
C SER A 5 4.21 2.84 16.32
N SER A 6 4.86 1.71 16.61
CA SER A 6 5.67 1.02 15.60
C SER A 6 4.81 0.28 14.58
N ALA A 7 3.78 -0.44 15.04
CA ALA A 7 2.84 -1.11 14.15
C ALA A 7 2.03 -0.11 13.33
N ALA A 8 1.58 0.98 13.94
CA ALA A 8 0.91 2.08 13.25
C ALA A 8 1.85 2.79 12.26
N SER A 9 3.12 2.97 12.61
CA SER A 9 4.14 3.51 11.70
C SER A 9 4.41 2.62 10.50
N ASP A 10 4.40 1.31 10.67
CA ASP A 10 4.61 0.35 9.58
C ASP A 10 3.40 0.28 8.64
N VAL A 11 2.20 0.33 9.17
CA VAL A 11 0.97 0.46 8.38
C VAL A 11 0.95 1.79 7.62
N TYR A 12 1.37 2.88 8.25
CA TYR A 12 1.48 4.18 7.61
C TYR A 12 2.53 4.21 6.48
N LYS A 13 3.61 3.45 6.61
CA LYS A 13 4.66 3.31 5.59
C LYS A 13 4.31 2.32 4.46
N ARG A 14 3.08 1.81 4.40
CA ARG A 14 2.60 0.87 3.38
C ARG A 14 3.33 -0.47 3.36
N GLN A 15 3.42 -1.09 4.48
CA GLN A 15 3.90 -2.46 4.56
C GLN A 15 2.80 -3.39 5.06
N LEU A 16 1.56 -3.20 4.58
CA LEU A 16 0.47 -4.14 4.88
C LEU A 16 0.86 -5.57 4.48
N ALA A 17 1.62 -5.70 3.40
CA ALA A 17 2.21 -6.96 2.95
C ALA A 17 3.03 -7.68 4.02
N ALA A 18 3.67 -6.96 4.95
CA ALA A 18 4.49 -7.56 6.00
C ALA A 18 3.69 -8.44 6.96
N TYR A 19 2.42 -8.10 7.18
CA TYR A 19 1.52 -8.84 8.08
C TYR A 19 0.91 -10.08 7.41
N LEU A 20 0.88 -10.13 6.09
CA LEU A 20 0.20 -11.21 5.35
C LEU A 20 0.98 -12.51 5.32
N LYS A 21 2.32 -12.42 5.24
CA LYS A 21 3.14 -13.61 4.96
C LYS A 21 2.93 -14.73 5.96
N ASN A 22 2.97 -14.43 7.24
CA ASN A 22 2.82 -15.47 8.27
C ASN A 22 1.44 -16.14 8.21
N ILE A 23 0.39 -15.36 7.96
CA ILE A 23 -0.99 -15.87 7.84
C ILE A 23 -1.12 -16.77 6.61
N VAL A 24 -0.53 -16.36 5.49
CA VAL A 24 -0.57 -17.10 4.23
C VAL A 24 0.28 -18.37 4.29
N ASP A 25 1.40 -18.35 5.00
CA ASP A 25 2.24 -19.54 5.20
C ASP A 25 1.49 -20.65 5.98
N GLU A 26 0.55 -20.26 6.85
CA GLU A 26 -0.36 -21.18 7.55
C GLU A 26 -1.54 -21.68 6.69
N GLY A 27 -1.63 -21.25 5.43
CA GLY A 27 -2.64 -21.71 4.49
C GLY A 27 -3.87 -20.81 4.36
N PHE A 28 -3.95 -19.71 5.09
CA PHE A 28 -5.09 -18.80 5.05
C PHE A 28 -4.98 -17.74 3.95
N ILE A 29 -6.12 -17.21 3.53
CA ILE A 29 -6.20 -15.98 2.75
C ILE A 29 -6.34 -14.82 3.73
N ALA A 30 -5.56 -13.76 3.56
CA ALA A 30 -5.64 -12.57 4.41
C ALA A 30 -5.88 -11.32 3.58
N ILE A 31 -6.79 -10.47 4.05
CA ILE A 31 -7.14 -9.18 3.44
C ILE A 31 -7.01 -8.11 4.52
N ILE A 32 -6.22 -7.09 4.26
CA ILE A 32 -6.05 -5.93 5.14
C ILE A 32 -6.38 -4.67 4.33
N LYS A 33 -7.21 -3.80 4.90
CA LYS A 33 -7.55 -2.49 4.34
C LYS A 33 -7.40 -1.44 5.43
N SER A 34 -6.90 -0.26 5.07
CA SER A 34 -6.69 0.79 6.07
C SER A 34 -6.95 2.17 5.49
N SER A 35 -7.45 3.07 6.34
CA SER A 35 -7.61 4.48 6.05
C SER A 35 -7.20 5.34 7.25
N VAL A 36 -6.91 6.62 7.01
CA VAL A 36 -6.52 7.59 8.05
C VAL A 36 -7.49 8.77 8.00
N PRO A 37 -8.46 8.84 8.94
CA PRO A 37 -9.49 9.88 8.92
C PRO A 37 -8.97 11.30 9.16
N SER A 38 -7.85 11.44 9.86
CA SER A 38 -7.23 12.74 10.18
C SER A 38 -6.42 13.36 9.05
N ASN A 39 -6.29 12.68 7.90
CA ASN A 39 -5.47 13.14 6.77
C ASN A 39 -6.21 12.97 5.45
N SER A 40 -5.86 13.82 4.48
CA SER A 40 -6.39 13.74 3.13
C SER A 40 -5.36 14.28 2.13
N THR A 41 -5.13 13.55 1.05
CA THR A 41 -4.22 13.92 -0.03
C THR A 41 -4.75 13.52 -1.40
N VAL A 42 -5.77 12.66 -1.46
CA VAL A 42 -6.33 12.12 -2.69
C VAL A 42 -7.72 12.71 -2.92
N ALA A 43 -7.95 13.33 -4.07
CA ALA A 43 -9.26 13.83 -4.45
C ALA A 43 -10.20 12.68 -4.87
N PRO A 44 -11.52 12.83 -4.71
CA PRO A 44 -12.49 12.01 -5.43
C PRO A 44 -12.33 12.22 -6.94
N PHE A 45 -12.73 11.22 -7.74
CA PHE A 45 -12.68 11.37 -9.20
C PHE A 45 -13.59 12.52 -9.66
N GLY A 46 -13.02 13.46 -10.41
CA GLY A 46 -13.69 14.69 -10.86
C GLY A 46 -13.63 15.85 -9.86
N GLY A 47 -13.04 15.65 -8.69
CA GLY A 47 -12.80 16.72 -7.71
C GLY A 47 -11.36 17.21 -7.71
N THR A 48 -11.13 18.38 -7.12
CA THR A 48 -9.81 19.00 -6.95
C THR A 48 -9.38 19.09 -5.49
N GLU A 49 -10.30 18.90 -4.55
CA GLU A 49 -10.00 18.97 -3.12
C GLU A 49 -9.71 17.58 -2.53
N PRO A 50 -8.73 17.46 -1.64
CA PRO A 50 -8.36 16.17 -1.05
C PRO A 50 -9.44 15.71 -0.06
N LEU A 51 -9.88 14.46 -0.17
CA LEU A 51 -10.83 13.81 0.73
C LEU A 51 -10.26 12.55 1.37
N PHE A 52 -9.51 11.75 0.61
CA PHE A 52 -9.00 10.46 1.06
C PHE A 52 -7.50 10.51 1.36
N THR A 53 -7.03 9.56 2.15
CA THR A 53 -5.63 9.14 2.08
C THR A 53 -5.44 8.17 0.90
N PRO A 54 -4.23 7.72 0.60
CA PRO A 54 -4.02 6.69 -0.40
C PRO A 54 -4.81 5.39 -0.20
N ASN A 55 -5.41 5.17 0.96
CA ASN A 55 -6.27 4.04 1.31
C ASN A 55 -5.68 2.71 0.82
N PRO A 56 -4.64 2.19 1.50
CA PRO A 56 -3.98 0.96 1.10
C PRO A 56 -4.86 -0.26 1.35
N MET A 57 -4.67 -1.26 0.48
CA MET A 57 -5.23 -2.60 0.60
C MET A 57 -4.16 -3.64 0.31
N ALA A 58 -4.09 -4.68 1.13
CA ALA A 58 -3.25 -5.83 0.85
C ALA A 58 -4.07 -7.12 0.89
N ILE A 59 -3.74 -8.04 -0.03
CA ILE A 59 -4.34 -9.37 -0.12
C ILE A 59 -3.22 -10.36 -0.27
N GLY A 60 -3.22 -11.40 0.57
CA GLY A 60 -2.30 -12.53 0.48
C GLY A 60 -3.04 -13.85 0.39
N PHE A 61 -2.51 -14.77 -0.40
CA PHE A 61 -3.06 -16.12 -0.48
C PHE A 61 -1.98 -17.15 -0.84
N PRO A 62 -2.14 -18.40 -0.36
CA PRO A 62 -1.20 -19.50 -0.61
C PRO A 62 -1.28 -20.01 -2.05
N THR A 63 -0.18 -20.57 -2.53
CA THR A 63 -0.08 -21.40 -3.73
C THR A 63 0.80 -22.60 -3.43
N ASN A 64 0.95 -23.52 -4.39
CA ASN A 64 1.89 -24.65 -4.25
C ASN A 64 3.37 -24.23 -4.28
N ASN A 65 3.63 -22.96 -4.64
CA ASN A 65 4.96 -22.39 -4.69
C ASN A 65 5.07 -21.17 -3.76
N LEU A 66 5.56 -20.04 -4.27
CA LEU A 66 5.58 -18.80 -3.51
C LEU A 66 4.15 -18.23 -3.36
N PRO A 67 3.78 -17.75 -2.18
CA PRO A 67 2.50 -17.09 -1.99
C PRO A 67 2.40 -15.84 -2.87
N VAL A 68 1.19 -15.45 -3.21
CA VAL A 68 0.92 -14.17 -3.85
C VAL A 68 0.63 -13.14 -2.76
N ILE A 69 1.33 -12.03 -2.80
CA ILE A 69 1.17 -10.91 -1.87
C ILE A 69 0.94 -9.65 -2.68
N ILE A 70 -0.28 -9.15 -2.66
CA ILE A 70 -0.70 -7.91 -3.31
C ILE A 70 -0.70 -6.83 -2.25
N ASP A 71 -0.06 -5.69 -2.53
CA ASP A 71 -0.08 -4.51 -1.67
C ASP A 71 -0.18 -3.28 -2.57
N ILE A 72 -1.35 -2.68 -2.59
CA ILE A 72 -1.70 -1.57 -3.48
C ILE A 72 -2.41 -0.47 -2.71
N SER A 73 -2.52 0.70 -3.32
CA SER A 73 -3.36 1.79 -2.84
C SER A 73 -4.47 2.11 -3.82
N ALA A 74 -5.49 2.81 -3.35
CA ALA A 74 -6.53 3.37 -4.19
C ALA A 74 -6.06 4.61 -4.98
N SER A 75 -4.85 5.12 -4.71
CA SER A 75 -4.21 6.24 -5.41
C SER A 75 -3.07 5.79 -6.32
N ILE A 76 -2.77 6.54 -7.38
CA ILE A 76 -1.69 6.23 -8.34
C ILE A 76 -0.33 6.26 -7.64
N THR A 77 -0.10 7.24 -6.78
CA THR A 77 1.12 7.37 -5.99
C THR A 77 0.80 7.54 -4.52
N THR A 78 1.80 7.75 -3.69
CA THR A 78 1.69 7.70 -2.25
C THR A 78 2.37 8.86 -1.58
N ASN A 79 1.94 9.22 -0.38
CA ASN A 79 2.56 10.28 0.39
C ASN A 79 4.07 10.04 0.61
N ASN A 80 4.48 8.78 0.79
CA ASN A 80 5.90 8.43 0.93
C ASN A 80 6.67 8.63 -0.38
N MET A 81 6.08 8.27 -1.54
CA MET A 81 6.71 8.52 -2.84
C MET A 81 6.81 10.03 -3.12
N ILE A 82 5.80 10.80 -2.75
CA ILE A 82 5.83 12.27 -2.84
C ILE A 82 7.00 12.81 -1.98
N ALA A 83 7.08 12.41 -0.72
CA ALA A 83 8.16 12.84 0.18
C ALA A 83 9.55 12.43 -0.34
N GLU A 84 9.69 11.22 -0.89
CA GLU A 84 10.93 10.74 -1.49
C GLU A 84 11.32 11.56 -2.72
N LYS A 85 10.37 11.86 -3.62
CA LYS A 85 10.62 12.70 -4.79
C LYS A 85 11.05 14.11 -4.40
N ILE A 86 10.41 14.69 -3.39
CA ILE A 86 10.80 16.02 -2.86
C ILE A 86 12.21 15.99 -2.26
N ALA A 87 12.51 14.99 -1.42
CA ALA A 87 13.82 14.87 -0.79
C ALA A 87 14.98 14.68 -1.79
N ASN A 88 14.68 14.12 -2.96
CA ASN A 88 15.63 13.92 -4.04
C ASN A 88 15.54 15.00 -5.15
N GLU A 89 14.75 16.05 -4.96
CA GLU A 89 14.52 17.13 -5.94
C GLU A 89 14.06 16.60 -7.30
N GLN A 90 13.21 15.57 -7.31
CA GLN A 90 12.74 14.88 -8.51
C GLN A 90 11.26 15.09 -8.73
N LYS A 91 10.84 15.07 -9.99
CA LYS A 91 9.44 14.97 -10.41
C LYS A 91 9.07 13.50 -10.71
N PHE A 92 7.79 13.24 -10.86
CA PHE A 92 7.31 11.96 -11.37
C PHE A 92 7.51 11.89 -12.90
N ASP A 93 7.63 10.68 -13.44
CA ASP A 93 7.81 10.46 -14.87
C ASP A 93 6.51 10.64 -15.67
N PHE A 94 5.37 10.80 -14.97
CA PHE A 94 4.04 10.96 -15.56
C PHE A 94 3.14 11.78 -14.63
N ASN A 95 2.06 12.33 -15.17
CA ASN A 95 1.08 13.10 -14.39
C ASN A 95 0.27 12.15 -13.49
N CYS A 96 0.48 12.25 -12.19
CA CYS A 96 -0.21 11.47 -11.16
C CYS A 96 -0.85 12.37 -10.09
N LEU A 97 -0.74 13.67 -10.26
CA LEU A 97 -1.19 14.72 -9.35
C LEU A 97 -2.10 15.71 -10.09
N LEU A 98 -2.84 16.50 -9.33
CA LEU A 98 -3.55 17.70 -9.80
C LEU A 98 -3.02 18.92 -9.08
N THR A 99 -3.00 20.06 -9.77
CA THR A 99 -2.93 21.36 -9.12
C THR A 99 -4.25 21.66 -8.40
N SER A 100 -4.30 22.71 -7.60
CA SER A 100 -5.54 23.20 -6.97
C SER A 100 -6.63 23.58 -7.99
N GLU A 101 -6.23 23.95 -9.20
CA GLU A 101 -7.13 24.30 -10.33
C GLU A 101 -7.56 23.07 -11.16
N GLY A 102 -7.12 21.85 -10.77
CA GLY A 102 -7.49 20.62 -11.47
C GLY A 102 -6.66 20.31 -12.71
N VAL A 103 -5.51 20.96 -12.88
CA VAL A 103 -4.59 20.70 -14.01
C VAL A 103 -3.70 19.50 -13.67
N PRO A 104 -3.54 18.50 -14.57
CA PRO A 104 -2.64 17.38 -14.36
C PRO A 104 -1.19 17.83 -14.17
N SER A 105 -0.54 17.31 -13.12
CA SER A 105 0.83 17.65 -12.76
C SER A 105 1.64 16.40 -12.39
N ASN A 106 2.96 16.50 -12.56
CA ASN A 106 3.94 15.53 -12.09
C ASN A 106 4.87 16.08 -11.01
N ASP A 107 4.62 17.31 -10.54
CA ASP A 107 5.44 17.99 -9.55
C ASP A 107 4.95 17.66 -8.13
N PRO A 108 5.74 16.97 -7.30
CA PRO A 108 5.32 16.58 -5.96
C PRO A 108 5.07 17.79 -5.03
N LEU A 109 5.59 18.98 -5.35
CA LEU A 109 5.35 20.21 -4.59
C LEU A 109 3.90 20.68 -4.69
N GLU A 110 3.16 20.26 -5.71
CA GLU A 110 1.73 20.60 -5.83
C GLU A 110 0.95 20.11 -4.60
N VAL A 111 1.20 18.88 -4.16
CA VAL A 111 0.50 18.28 -3.01
C VAL A 111 1.02 18.81 -1.68
N ARG A 112 2.33 19.08 -1.56
CA ARG A 112 2.91 19.53 -0.30
C ARG A 112 2.65 21.01 -0.02
N ASP A 113 2.82 21.85 -1.02
CA ASP A 113 2.96 23.30 -0.82
C ASP A 113 1.85 24.13 -1.49
N LYS A 114 1.06 23.56 -2.40
CA LYS A 114 0.17 24.31 -3.28
C LYS A 114 -1.30 23.82 -3.27
N SER A 115 -1.68 23.07 -2.26
CA SER A 115 -3.05 22.52 -2.10
C SER A 115 -3.52 21.63 -3.27
N GLY A 116 -2.60 21.09 -4.04
CA GLY A 116 -2.89 20.09 -5.06
C GLY A 116 -3.20 18.72 -4.47
N THR A 117 -3.59 17.77 -5.30
CA THR A 117 -4.04 16.45 -4.87
C THR A 117 -3.41 15.32 -5.66
N VAL A 118 -3.46 14.13 -5.10
CA VAL A 118 -3.09 12.88 -5.77
C VAL A 118 -4.28 12.33 -6.53
N LEU A 119 -4.05 11.83 -7.74
CA LEU A 119 -5.06 11.15 -8.53
C LEU A 119 -5.35 9.75 -8.00
N PRO A 120 -6.61 9.30 -8.00
CA PRO A 120 -6.96 7.90 -7.75
C PRO A 120 -6.40 6.97 -8.84
N VAL A 121 -6.27 5.68 -8.55
CA VAL A 121 -5.87 4.66 -9.53
C VAL A 121 -6.76 4.71 -10.76
N GLY A 122 -6.13 4.78 -11.94
CA GLY A 122 -6.78 5.01 -13.21
C GLY A 122 -6.61 6.43 -13.73
N GLY A 123 -6.12 7.36 -12.90
CA GLY A 123 -5.76 8.72 -13.31
C GLY A 123 -6.93 9.55 -13.78
N MET A 124 -6.67 10.43 -14.74
CA MET A 124 -7.66 11.34 -15.30
C MET A 124 -8.78 10.63 -16.08
N GLU A 125 -8.49 9.49 -16.67
CA GLU A 125 -9.43 8.81 -17.58
C GLU A 125 -10.25 7.73 -16.86
N TYR A 126 -9.59 6.94 -16.01
CA TYR A 126 -10.22 5.77 -15.34
C TYR A 126 -10.19 5.87 -13.81
N GLY A 127 -9.95 7.05 -13.27
CA GLY A 127 -9.84 7.29 -11.82
C GLY A 127 -11.08 6.94 -11.01
N HIS A 128 -12.25 6.86 -11.65
CA HIS A 128 -13.47 6.34 -11.01
C HIS A 128 -13.27 4.94 -10.39
N LYS A 129 -12.35 4.11 -10.93
CA LYS A 129 -12.02 2.79 -10.39
C LYS A 129 -11.31 2.90 -9.04
N GLY A 130 -10.27 3.74 -8.97
CA GLY A 130 -9.56 4.00 -7.72
C GLY A 130 -10.44 4.73 -6.70
N TYR A 131 -11.29 5.65 -7.15
CA TYR A 131 -12.26 6.34 -6.30
C TYR A 131 -13.26 5.34 -5.68
N GLY A 132 -13.84 4.44 -6.49
CA GLY A 132 -14.71 3.38 -5.99
C GLY A 132 -14.00 2.46 -4.99
N LEU A 133 -12.74 2.11 -5.25
CA LEU A 133 -11.92 1.34 -4.32
C LEU A 133 -11.70 2.10 -3.00
N ALA A 134 -11.39 3.41 -3.05
CA ALA A 134 -11.23 4.24 -1.86
C ALA A 134 -12.48 4.26 -0.99
N LEU A 135 -13.66 4.46 -1.60
CA LEU A 135 -14.95 4.43 -0.88
C LEU A 135 -15.21 3.06 -0.23
N GLY A 136 -14.93 1.96 -0.93
CA GLY A 136 -15.06 0.61 -0.36
C GLY A 136 -14.12 0.37 0.83
N ILE A 137 -12.92 0.93 0.80
CA ILE A 137 -11.96 0.86 1.92
C ILE A 137 -12.45 1.72 3.09
N GLU A 138 -12.93 2.95 2.85
CA GLU A 138 -13.52 3.80 3.91
C GLU A 138 -14.70 3.11 4.59
N ALA A 139 -15.60 2.51 3.81
CA ALA A 139 -16.77 1.81 4.36
C ALA A 139 -16.37 0.66 5.29
N LEU A 140 -15.39 -0.16 4.88
CA LEU A 140 -14.93 -1.30 5.66
C LEU A 140 -14.04 -0.92 6.84
N SER A 141 -13.34 0.21 6.79
CA SER A 141 -12.50 0.69 7.89
C SER A 141 -13.25 1.67 8.80
N GLN A 142 -13.41 2.91 8.39
CA GLN A 142 -14.04 3.97 9.21
C GLN A 142 -15.52 3.72 9.43
N GLY A 143 -16.26 3.33 8.36
CA GLY A 143 -17.68 3.08 8.45
C GLY A 143 -18.02 1.98 9.46
N LEU A 144 -17.34 0.84 9.40
CA LEU A 144 -17.57 -0.26 10.35
C LEU A 144 -17.09 0.05 11.77
N SER A 145 -16.02 0.86 11.92
CA SER A 145 -15.54 1.25 13.25
C SER A 145 -16.44 2.28 13.94
N GLY A 146 -17.32 2.96 13.20
CA GLY A 146 -18.15 4.05 13.72
C GLY A 146 -17.35 5.29 14.13
N PHE A 147 -16.08 5.38 13.74
CA PHE A 147 -15.20 6.51 13.99
C PHE A 147 -14.41 6.85 12.73
N GLY A 148 -14.50 8.10 12.28
CA GLY A 148 -13.92 8.49 11.01
C GLY A 148 -13.83 9.99 10.79
N ARG A 149 -13.99 10.42 9.55
CA ARG A 149 -13.84 11.83 9.14
C ARG A 149 -14.85 12.78 9.77
N VAL A 150 -16.06 12.29 10.06
CA VAL A 150 -17.11 13.06 10.76
C VAL A 150 -16.65 13.52 12.14
N ASP A 151 -15.82 12.70 12.81
CA ASP A 151 -15.33 12.98 14.16
C ASP A 151 -14.17 13.99 14.17
N ASN A 152 -13.67 14.39 12.98
CA ASN A 152 -12.59 15.35 12.81
C ASN A 152 -11.40 15.10 13.75
N PRO A 153 -10.81 13.88 13.74
CA PRO A 153 -9.73 13.52 14.65
C PRO A 153 -8.50 14.40 14.44
N LYS A 154 -7.88 14.86 15.53
CA LYS A 154 -6.70 15.73 15.48
C LYS A 154 -5.38 14.99 15.52
N SER A 155 -5.39 13.73 15.92
CA SER A 155 -4.22 12.85 15.95
C SER A 155 -4.26 11.87 14.77
N MET A 156 -3.10 11.29 14.47
CA MET A 156 -3.03 10.23 13.46
C MET A 156 -3.70 8.96 14.01
N ASN A 157 -4.95 8.75 13.60
CA ASN A 157 -5.72 7.56 13.91
C ASN A 157 -5.83 6.71 12.64
N LEU A 158 -5.49 5.44 12.73
CA LEU A 158 -5.71 4.47 11.68
C LEU A 158 -6.96 3.66 11.97
N SER A 159 -7.85 3.58 10.99
CA SER A 159 -8.91 2.58 10.95
C SER A 159 -8.46 1.43 10.06
N THR A 160 -8.50 0.20 10.57
CA THR A 160 -8.02 -0.99 9.86
C THR A 160 -9.06 -2.09 9.91
N PHE A 161 -9.35 -2.64 8.74
CA PHE A 161 -10.17 -3.84 8.56
C PHE A 161 -9.24 -5.02 8.26
N ILE A 162 -9.41 -6.12 8.99
CA ILE A 162 -8.68 -7.37 8.76
C ILE A 162 -9.68 -8.49 8.59
N GLN A 163 -9.52 -9.26 7.50
CA GLN A 163 -10.30 -10.45 7.23
C GLN A 163 -9.35 -11.61 6.94
N ILE A 164 -9.59 -12.72 7.63
CA ILE A 164 -8.88 -13.99 7.40
C ILE A 164 -9.91 -15.00 6.95
N ILE A 165 -9.61 -15.69 5.84
CA ILE A 165 -10.49 -16.70 5.26
C ILE A 165 -9.73 -18.02 5.24
N ASP A 166 -10.35 -19.04 5.80
CA ASP A 166 -9.87 -20.40 5.72
C ASP A 166 -10.46 -21.08 4.48
N PRO A 167 -9.64 -21.41 3.46
CA PRO A 167 -10.11 -22.08 2.26
C PRO A 167 -10.73 -23.46 2.54
N GLU A 168 -10.39 -24.08 3.68
CA GLU A 168 -10.91 -25.41 4.04
C GLU A 168 -12.43 -25.43 4.17
N PHE A 169 -13.03 -24.31 4.62
CA PHE A 169 -14.49 -24.16 4.73
C PHE A 169 -15.20 -23.88 3.39
N PHE A 170 -14.48 -23.90 2.26
CA PHE A 170 -15.02 -23.67 0.91
C PHE A 170 -14.75 -24.88 0.02
N SER A 171 -13.72 -24.83 -0.80
CA SER A 171 -13.33 -25.90 -1.73
C SER A 171 -12.22 -26.80 -1.20
N GLY A 172 -11.71 -26.53 0.02
CA GLY A 172 -10.51 -27.13 0.55
C GLY A 172 -9.23 -26.40 0.14
N LEU A 173 -8.22 -26.43 1.01
CA LEU A 173 -6.94 -25.73 0.81
C LEU A 173 -6.20 -26.24 -0.43
N ASP A 174 -6.19 -27.54 -0.66
CA ASP A 174 -5.46 -28.14 -1.79
C ASP A 174 -6.06 -27.76 -3.13
N GLU A 175 -7.38 -27.79 -3.25
CA GLU A 175 -8.05 -27.37 -4.50
C GLU A 175 -7.87 -25.86 -4.71
N PHE A 176 -7.96 -25.05 -3.67
CA PHE A 176 -7.67 -23.62 -3.75
C PHE A 176 -6.23 -23.38 -4.27
N LYS A 177 -5.24 -24.00 -3.66
CA LYS A 177 -3.83 -23.89 -4.10
C LYS A 177 -3.63 -24.36 -5.53
N LYS A 178 -4.27 -25.44 -5.95
CA LYS A 178 -4.20 -25.96 -7.31
C LYS A 178 -4.73 -24.94 -8.32
N GLN A 179 -5.90 -24.34 -8.09
CA GLN A 179 -6.49 -23.33 -8.98
C GLN A 179 -5.61 -22.08 -9.07
N MET A 180 -5.17 -21.57 -7.91
CA MET A 180 -4.34 -20.36 -7.89
C MET A 180 -2.95 -20.59 -8.47
N SER A 181 -2.34 -21.75 -8.23
CA SER A 181 -1.04 -22.12 -8.83
C SER A 181 -1.13 -22.24 -10.34
N HIS A 182 -2.24 -22.79 -10.87
CA HIS A 182 -2.47 -22.84 -12.32
C HIS A 182 -2.53 -21.42 -12.91
N THR A 183 -3.32 -20.53 -12.30
CA THR A 183 -3.51 -19.15 -12.76
C THR A 183 -2.17 -18.39 -12.72
N VAL A 184 -1.42 -18.47 -11.60
CA VAL A 184 -0.11 -17.85 -11.44
C VAL A 184 0.89 -18.37 -12.47
N SER A 185 0.92 -19.69 -12.70
CA SER A 185 1.78 -20.30 -13.73
C SER A 185 1.45 -19.81 -15.14
N LYS A 186 0.17 -19.72 -15.49
CA LYS A 186 -0.28 -19.19 -16.79
C LYS A 186 0.09 -17.72 -16.95
N ALA A 187 -0.10 -16.89 -15.92
CA ALA A 187 0.32 -15.49 -15.94
C ALA A 187 1.83 -15.35 -16.14
N LYS A 188 2.64 -16.15 -15.42
CA LYS A 188 4.10 -16.11 -15.52
C LYS A 188 4.64 -16.58 -16.89
N LYS A 189 3.95 -17.54 -17.52
CA LYS A 189 4.29 -18.08 -18.84
C LYS A 189 3.71 -17.27 -19.99
N ASN A 190 2.95 -16.20 -19.72
CA ASN A 190 2.40 -15.37 -20.78
C ASN A 190 3.52 -14.69 -21.58
N LYS A 191 3.25 -14.34 -22.84
CA LYS A 191 4.19 -13.62 -23.70
C LYS A 191 4.40 -12.21 -23.15
N PRO A 192 5.62 -11.84 -22.73
CA PRO A 192 5.86 -10.50 -22.22
C PRO A 192 5.86 -9.46 -23.34
N ILE A 193 5.54 -8.24 -23.02
CA ILE A 193 5.79 -7.07 -23.87
C ILE A 193 7.30 -6.96 -24.08
N PRO A 194 7.80 -6.63 -25.29
CA PRO A 194 9.24 -6.49 -25.55
C PRO A 194 9.95 -5.62 -24.50
N GLY A 195 11.05 -6.12 -23.94
CA GLY A 195 11.82 -5.45 -22.90
C GLY A 195 11.18 -5.46 -21.50
N LYS A 196 10.04 -6.16 -21.28
CA LYS A 196 9.40 -6.30 -19.97
C LYS A 196 9.51 -7.72 -19.44
N THR A 197 9.47 -7.85 -18.12
CA THR A 197 9.41 -9.14 -17.42
C THR A 197 8.12 -9.21 -16.62
N ILE A 198 7.42 -10.34 -16.71
CA ILE A 198 6.19 -10.57 -15.92
C ILE A 198 6.58 -11.03 -14.52
N TYR A 199 6.22 -10.25 -13.52
CA TYR A 199 6.37 -10.59 -12.12
C TYR A 199 5.00 -10.87 -11.50
N ILE A 200 4.96 -11.86 -10.61
CA ILE A 200 3.79 -12.09 -9.78
C ILE A 200 3.82 -11.09 -8.59
N PRO A 201 2.68 -10.54 -8.18
CA PRO A 201 2.63 -9.64 -7.03
C PRO A 201 3.29 -10.27 -5.79
N GLY A 202 4.20 -9.51 -5.15
CA GLY A 202 4.98 -9.97 -4.00
C GLY A 202 6.28 -10.72 -4.33
N GLU A 203 6.44 -11.30 -5.52
CA GLU A 203 7.61 -12.12 -5.90
C GLU A 203 8.94 -11.41 -5.62
N ARG A 204 9.09 -10.18 -6.10
CA ARG A 204 10.33 -9.41 -5.91
C ARG A 204 10.60 -9.06 -4.45
N ALA A 205 9.56 -8.75 -3.69
CA ALA A 205 9.67 -8.45 -2.27
C ALA A 205 10.09 -9.68 -1.46
N LEU A 206 9.50 -10.84 -1.76
CA LEU A 206 9.85 -12.12 -1.13
C LEU A 206 11.30 -12.51 -1.44
N MET A 207 11.75 -12.36 -2.69
CA MET A 207 13.14 -12.59 -3.07
C MET A 207 14.12 -11.64 -2.35
N LYS A 208 13.78 -10.34 -2.26
CA LYS A 208 14.59 -9.37 -1.50
C LYS A 208 14.64 -9.74 -0.01
N ARG A 209 13.51 -10.15 0.57
CA ARG A 209 13.44 -10.59 1.96
C ARG A 209 14.35 -11.81 2.22
N GLN A 210 14.30 -12.81 1.37
CA GLN A 210 15.18 -13.98 1.49
C GLN A 210 16.66 -13.60 1.41
N LYS A 211 17.01 -12.70 0.48
CA LYS A 211 18.38 -12.17 0.37
C LYS A 211 18.79 -11.38 1.62
N ALA A 212 17.91 -10.54 2.14
CA ALA A 212 18.17 -9.75 3.34
C ALA A 212 18.35 -10.62 4.60
N LEU A 213 17.56 -11.68 4.74
CA LEU A 213 17.71 -12.63 5.85
C LEU A 213 19.05 -13.38 5.80
N LYS A 214 19.57 -13.63 4.60
CA LYS A 214 20.87 -14.32 4.43
C LYS A 214 22.07 -13.38 4.54
N ASN A 215 21.97 -12.18 4.01
CA ASN A 215 23.12 -11.29 3.78
C ASN A 215 23.06 -9.99 4.62
N GLY A 216 21.99 -9.80 5.43
CA GLY A 216 21.73 -8.53 6.10
C GLY A 216 21.07 -7.49 5.21
N ILE A 217 20.87 -6.30 5.75
CA ILE A 217 20.22 -5.16 5.10
C ILE A 217 21.23 -4.03 4.96
N ASP A 218 21.37 -3.50 3.74
CA ASP A 218 22.15 -2.29 3.51
C ASP A 218 21.37 -1.06 3.97
N LEU A 219 21.91 -0.37 4.96
CA LEU A 219 21.36 0.88 5.47
C LEU A 219 22.10 2.07 4.88
N SER A 220 21.36 3.14 4.55
CA SER A 220 21.95 4.41 4.14
C SER A 220 22.80 5.00 5.28
N GLN A 221 23.80 5.82 4.94
CA GLN A 221 24.65 6.47 5.95
C GLN A 221 23.82 7.35 6.91
N VAL A 222 22.79 8.04 6.39
CA VAL A 222 21.86 8.83 7.19
C VAL A 222 21.14 7.94 8.22
N THR A 223 20.61 6.79 7.79
CA THR A 223 19.94 5.84 8.69
C THR A 223 20.91 5.29 9.74
N LYS A 224 22.15 4.98 9.36
CA LYS A 224 23.17 4.51 10.29
C LYS A 224 23.53 5.56 11.36
N SER A 225 23.64 6.84 10.95
CA SER A 225 23.90 7.94 11.86
C SER A 225 22.76 8.13 12.87
N LEU A 226 21.50 8.16 12.37
CA LEU A 226 20.33 8.27 13.24
C LEU A 226 20.20 7.12 14.23
N LEU A 227 20.49 5.89 13.80
CA LEU A 227 20.50 4.72 14.70
C LEU A 227 21.57 4.83 15.78
N LYS A 228 22.76 5.35 15.46
CA LYS A 228 23.81 5.62 16.45
C LYS A 228 23.39 6.67 17.46
N GLU A 229 22.79 7.77 17.02
CA GLU A 229 22.27 8.82 17.92
C GLU A 229 21.20 8.28 18.87
N ILE A 230 20.33 7.40 18.38
CA ILE A 230 19.30 6.77 19.20
C ILE A 230 19.94 5.81 20.20
N SER A 231 20.91 4.98 19.81
CA SER A 231 21.54 4.02 20.72
C SER A 231 22.22 4.70 21.90
N VAL A 232 22.91 5.84 21.68
CA VAL A 232 23.56 6.62 22.75
C VAL A 232 22.57 7.19 23.78
N ARG A 233 21.27 7.26 23.47
CA ARG A 233 20.23 7.73 24.42
C ARG A 233 19.72 6.62 25.34
N PHE A 234 20.09 5.39 25.10
CA PHE A 234 19.64 4.22 25.87
C PHE A 234 20.79 3.49 26.59
N ASP A 235 22.05 3.95 26.40
CA ASP A 235 23.22 3.60 27.19
C ASP A 235 23.37 4.60 28.36
#